data_192ca7023fd9f8e8a3aa211d21d720f9
#
_entry.id   192ca7023fd9f8e8a3aa211d21d720f9
#
_cell.length_a   1.000
_cell.length_b   1.000
_cell.length_c   1.000
_cell.angle_alpha   90.00
_cell.angle_beta   90.00
_cell.angle_gamma   90.00
#
_symmetry.space_group_name_H-M   'P 1'
#
loop_
_entity.id
_entity.type
_entity.pdbx_description
1 polymer ?
#
loop_
_entity_poly.entity_id
_entity_poly.type
_entity_poly.pdbx_seq_one_letter_code
_entity_poly.pdbx_strand_id
1 'polypeptide(L)'
;MEAKRADKTFPMKSPELCRELGAYLLGKHPHLRVNVHEPQLEIMVEIRDKGAYIHGPKVEAAGGLPVGTSGRALNLLSGGIDSPVAAYCMARRGLALHHIHFASPPYTSLRAKLKVRALARELAEYTGNCQLFVVPYTKPQEYIRDNAPDVLFTVLMRRSMLRIAKLVADQSEMEALITGESLAQVASQTMQAIACTDAAQNLPILRPLIGMDKTEIIAISRKIGTFDTSIEPYEDCCTIFTPPHPKTKPSLAEIEAAEAGMPGLAELERIAAETVEKIPIRIGDDPEF
;
A
#
# COMPACT_ATOMS: atom_id res chain seq x y z
N MET A 1 -11.54 10.88 36.39
CA MET A 1 -10.74 12.07 36.00
C MET A 1 -9.32 11.88 36.47
N GLU A 2 -8.34 12.17 35.62
CA GLU A 2 -6.93 12.19 35.95
C GLU A 2 -6.30 13.55 35.63
N ALA A 3 -5.26 13.93 36.37
CA ALA A 3 -4.55 15.16 36.12
C ALA A 3 -3.03 14.95 36.10
N LYS A 4 -2.39 15.54 35.10
CA LYS A 4 -0.94 15.53 34.92
C LYS A 4 -0.43 16.96 34.89
N ARG A 5 0.60 17.24 35.64
CA ARG A 5 1.19 18.56 35.78
C ARG A 5 2.64 18.55 35.33
N ALA A 6 2.90 19.07 34.12
CA ALA A 6 4.24 19.31 33.62
C ALA A 6 4.82 20.60 34.21
N ASP A 7 4.04 21.66 34.26
CA ASP A 7 4.42 22.88 34.98
C ASP A 7 4.29 22.67 36.51
N LYS A 8 5.42 22.64 37.19
CA LYS A 8 5.51 22.45 38.63
C LYS A 8 5.25 23.73 39.43
N THR A 9 5.21 24.88 38.78
CA THR A 9 4.91 26.19 39.41
C THR A 9 3.42 26.44 39.60
N PHE A 10 2.57 25.68 38.90
CA PHE A 10 1.10 25.78 39.07
C PHE A 10 0.71 25.44 40.51
N PRO A 11 -0.12 26.26 41.16
CA PRO A 11 -0.33 26.21 42.63
C PRO A 11 -0.99 24.92 43.10
N MET A 12 -1.90 24.32 42.32
CA MET A 12 -2.63 23.11 42.72
C MET A 12 -1.85 21.84 42.32
N LYS A 13 -1.82 20.83 43.18
CA LYS A 13 -1.27 19.50 42.86
C LYS A 13 -2.27 18.67 42.06
N SER A 14 -1.77 17.64 41.33
CA SER A 14 -2.62 16.78 40.48
C SER A 14 -3.81 16.14 41.24
N PRO A 15 -3.68 15.63 42.49
CA PRO A 15 -4.82 15.09 43.22
C PRO A 15 -5.85 16.16 43.60
N GLU A 16 -5.42 17.39 43.86
CA GLU A 16 -6.30 18.53 44.17
C GLU A 16 -7.08 18.92 42.91
N LEU A 17 -6.41 19.02 41.76
CA LEU A 17 -7.04 19.24 40.45
C LEU A 17 -8.10 18.19 40.14
N CYS A 18 -7.80 16.91 40.34
CA CYS A 18 -8.78 15.84 40.14
C CYS A 18 -10.03 16.00 40.99
N ARG A 19 -9.84 16.37 42.27
CA ARG A 19 -10.95 16.53 43.23
C ARG A 19 -11.82 17.75 42.90
N GLU A 20 -11.20 18.91 42.67
CA GLU A 20 -11.90 20.15 42.35
C GLU A 20 -12.68 20.07 41.05
N LEU A 21 -12.01 19.62 39.96
CA LEU A 21 -12.65 19.51 38.67
C LEU A 21 -13.67 18.37 38.63
N GLY A 22 -13.41 17.27 39.34
CA GLY A 22 -14.37 16.18 39.49
C GLY A 22 -15.64 16.63 40.24
N ALA A 23 -15.49 17.36 41.33
CA ALA A 23 -16.61 17.93 42.08
C ALA A 23 -17.42 18.92 41.23
N TYR A 24 -16.73 19.80 40.48
CA TYR A 24 -17.38 20.73 39.56
C TYR A 24 -18.23 20.01 38.52
N LEU A 25 -17.68 18.95 37.85
CA LEU A 25 -18.41 18.19 36.87
C LEU A 25 -19.63 17.47 37.45
N LEU A 26 -19.48 16.83 38.62
CA LEU A 26 -20.60 16.16 39.29
C LEU A 26 -21.69 17.15 39.69
N GLY A 27 -21.32 18.36 40.13
CA GLY A 27 -22.29 19.40 40.43
C GLY A 27 -23.06 19.92 39.23
N LYS A 28 -22.43 19.96 38.06
CA LYS A 28 -23.07 20.37 36.79
C LYS A 28 -23.84 19.25 36.12
N HIS A 29 -23.46 18.00 36.32
CA HIS A 29 -24.00 16.81 35.66
C HIS A 29 -24.37 15.73 36.68
N PRO A 30 -25.51 15.86 37.41
CA PRO A 30 -25.90 14.95 38.48
C PRO A 30 -26.10 13.49 38.06
N HIS A 31 -26.26 13.23 36.78
CA HIS A 31 -26.38 11.87 36.21
C HIS A 31 -25.04 11.12 36.14
N LEU A 32 -23.91 11.81 36.26
CA LEU A 32 -22.59 11.18 36.24
C LEU A 32 -22.31 10.49 37.58
N ARG A 33 -21.56 9.39 37.54
CA ARG A 33 -21.06 8.64 38.70
C ARG A 33 -19.55 8.44 38.56
N VAL A 34 -18.84 8.46 39.67
CA VAL A 34 -17.41 8.17 39.70
C VAL A 34 -17.20 6.67 39.75
N ASN A 35 -16.39 6.16 38.79
CA ASN A 35 -15.85 4.82 38.82
C ASN A 35 -14.33 4.91 38.61
N VAL A 36 -13.55 4.53 39.62
CA VAL A 36 -12.08 4.63 39.60
C VAL A 36 -11.39 3.36 39.03
N HIS A 37 -12.14 2.28 38.84
CA HIS A 37 -11.60 1.01 38.34
C HIS A 37 -11.89 0.82 36.84
N GLU A 38 -13.14 1.01 36.44
CA GLU A 38 -13.60 0.80 35.06
C GLU A 38 -14.49 1.98 34.63
N PRO A 39 -13.93 3.18 34.40
CA PRO A 39 -14.71 4.32 33.95
C PRO A 39 -15.16 4.14 32.48
N GLN A 40 -16.42 4.51 32.21
CA GLN A 40 -16.89 4.59 30.78
C GLN A 40 -16.25 5.76 30.05
N LEU A 41 -15.89 6.81 30.74
CA LEU A 41 -15.20 7.98 30.21
C LEU A 41 -14.10 8.43 31.18
N GLU A 42 -12.88 8.47 30.68
CA GLU A 42 -11.74 9.07 31.37
C GLU A 42 -11.52 10.49 30.86
N ILE A 43 -11.49 11.47 31.77
CA ILE A 43 -11.16 12.86 31.43
C ILE A 43 -9.78 13.15 32.00
N MET A 44 -8.84 13.49 31.15
CA MET A 44 -7.48 13.87 31.47
C MET A 44 -7.31 15.38 31.43
N VAL A 45 -6.68 15.96 32.45
CA VAL A 45 -6.31 17.38 32.51
C VAL A 45 -4.80 17.49 32.60
N GLU A 46 -4.18 18.11 31.60
CA GLU A 46 -2.76 18.39 31.59
C GLU A 46 -2.47 19.88 31.78
N ILE A 47 -1.74 20.20 32.83
CA ILE A 47 -1.24 21.57 33.04
C ILE A 47 0.19 21.66 32.49
N ARG A 48 0.37 22.54 31.52
CA ARG A 48 1.66 22.84 30.87
C ARG A 48 1.97 24.33 31.02
N ASP A 49 3.18 24.72 30.73
CA ASP A 49 3.68 26.11 30.78
C ASP A 49 2.88 27.11 29.94
N LYS A 50 2.24 26.67 28.85
CA LYS A 50 1.45 27.51 27.93
C LYS A 50 -0.07 27.41 28.14
N GLY A 51 -0.55 26.57 29.06
CA GLY A 51 -1.99 26.42 29.32
C GLY A 51 -2.41 25.09 29.90
N ALA A 52 -3.71 24.94 30.12
CA ALA A 52 -4.36 23.69 30.52
C ALA A 52 -5.02 23.02 29.32
N TYR A 53 -4.81 21.72 29.16
CA TYR A 53 -5.39 20.92 28.10
C TYR A 53 -6.31 19.86 28.71
N ILE A 54 -7.53 19.77 28.20
CA ILE A 54 -8.52 18.76 28.59
C ILE A 54 -8.77 17.85 27.43
N HIS A 55 -8.64 16.53 27.65
CA HIS A 55 -8.88 15.54 26.60
C HIS A 55 -9.43 14.23 27.17
N GLY A 56 -10.03 13.42 26.34
CA GLY A 56 -10.46 12.05 26.62
C GLY A 56 -9.31 11.04 26.49
N PRO A 57 -9.64 9.75 26.49
CA PRO A 57 -8.67 8.70 26.27
C PRO A 57 -8.04 8.81 24.87
N LYS A 58 -6.86 8.23 24.72
CA LYS A 58 -6.20 8.15 23.41
C LYS A 58 -7.01 7.24 22.49
N VAL A 59 -7.32 7.74 21.32
CA VAL A 59 -7.93 6.94 20.24
C VAL A 59 -6.83 6.49 19.30
N GLU A 60 -6.74 5.18 19.06
CA GLU A 60 -5.84 4.64 18.06
C GLU A 60 -6.33 5.03 16.66
N ALA A 61 -5.43 5.57 15.86
CA ALA A 61 -5.66 5.95 14.48
C ALA A 61 -4.61 5.28 13.58
N ALA A 62 -4.62 5.59 12.29
CA ALA A 62 -3.64 5.04 11.33
C ALA A 62 -2.18 5.32 11.73
N GLY A 63 -1.92 6.43 12.42
CA GLY A 63 -0.58 6.86 12.81
C GLY A 63 0.30 7.21 11.62
N GLY A 64 1.57 7.47 11.85
CA GLY A 64 2.53 7.78 10.80
C GLY A 64 2.68 9.29 10.53
N LEU A 65 3.05 9.63 9.29
CA LEU A 65 3.25 10.99 8.79
C LEU A 65 2.08 11.40 7.88
N PRO A 66 1.76 12.70 7.77
CA PRO A 66 0.77 13.17 6.81
C PRO A 66 1.17 12.79 5.38
N VAL A 67 0.19 12.34 4.59
CA VAL A 67 0.39 11.96 3.19
C VAL A 67 0.92 13.15 2.39
N GLY A 68 1.92 12.92 1.54
CA GLY A 68 2.57 13.92 0.71
C GLY A 68 3.80 14.60 1.35
N THR A 69 4.12 14.31 2.63
CA THR A 69 5.28 14.91 3.29
C THR A 69 6.61 14.25 2.95
N SER A 70 6.60 13.07 2.35
CA SER A 70 7.81 12.26 2.07
C SER A 70 7.99 11.94 0.58
N GLY A 71 7.40 12.74 -0.31
CA GLY A 71 7.49 12.53 -1.76
C GLY A 71 6.34 11.71 -2.34
N ARG A 72 6.52 11.22 -3.58
CA ARG A 72 5.48 10.59 -4.41
C ARG A 72 5.96 9.24 -4.94
N ALA A 73 5.09 8.23 -4.93
CA ALA A 73 5.45 6.91 -5.43
C ALA A 73 4.31 6.23 -6.20
N LEU A 74 4.67 5.34 -7.12
CA LEU A 74 3.75 4.54 -7.91
C LEU A 74 3.70 3.11 -7.36
N ASN A 75 2.55 2.71 -6.81
CA ASN A 75 2.34 1.38 -6.26
C ASN A 75 1.82 0.41 -7.33
N LEU A 76 2.52 -0.71 -7.54
CA LEU A 76 2.05 -1.80 -8.40
C LEU A 76 0.92 -2.54 -7.69
N LEU A 77 -0.32 -2.15 -8.00
CA LEU A 77 -1.53 -2.68 -7.35
C LEU A 77 -2.08 -3.87 -8.13
N SER A 78 -2.09 -5.02 -7.49
CA SER A 78 -2.74 -6.24 -7.95
C SER A 78 -4.06 -6.49 -7.22
N GLY A 79 -4.84 -7.47 -7.65
CA GLY A 79 -6.03 -7.94 -6.93
C GLY A 79 -5.72 -8.79 -5.68
N GLY A 80 -4.45 -9.04 -5.37
CA GLY A 80 -4.03 -9.83 -4.21
C GLY A 80 -3.92 -9.04 -2.91
N ILE A 81 -3.69 -9.76 -1.82
CA ILE A 81 -3.64 -9.22 -0.44
C ILE A 81 -2.44 -8.28 -0.22
N ASP A 82 -1.29 -8.57 -0.84
CA ASP A 82 0.00 -7.98 -0.48
C ASP A 82 0.15 -6.54 -0.96
N SER A 83 -0.23 -6.24 -2.21
CA SER A 83 -0.03 -4.92 -2.80
C SER A 83 -0.84 -3.79 -2.15
N PRO A 84 -2.10 -3.99 -1.67
CA PRO A 84 -2.80 -3.01 -0.87
C PRO A 84 -2.12 -2.73 0.47
N VAL A 85 -1.63 -3.77 1.14
CA VAL A 85 -0.90 -3.62 2.41
C VAL A 85 0.40 -2.86 2.21
N ALA A 86 1.13 -3.11 1.11
CA ALA A 86 2.33 -2.36 0.78
C ALA A 86 2.04 -0.86 0.58
N ALA A 87 0.96 -0.52 -0.14
CA ALA A 87 0.52 0.86 -0.31
C ALA A 87 0.23 1.53 1.05
N TYR A 88 -0.55 0.89 1.90
CA TYR A 88 -0.86 1.39 3.24
C TYR A 88 0.40 1.65 4.09
N CYS A 89 1.34 0.69 4.10
CA CYS A 89 2.59 0.84 4.84
C CYS A 89 3.37 2.08 4.39
N MET A 90 3.41 2.36 3.10
CA MET A 90 4.17 3.48 2.55
C MET A 90 3.40 4.82 2.67
N ALA A 91 2.07 4.83 2.54
CA ALA A 91 1.25 6.01 2.82
C ALA A 91 1.44 6.49 4.27
N ARG A 92 1.51 5.57 5.24
CA ARG A 92 1.82 5.88 6.63
C ARG A 92 3.21 6.49 6.83
N ARG A 93 4.13 6.33 5.89
CA ARG A 93 5.44 6.99 5.90
C ARG A 93 5.41 8.34 5.19
N GLY A 94 4.22 8.84 4.85
CA GLY A 94 4.02 10.17 4.28
C GLY A 94 4.15 10.23 2.75
N LEU A 95 4.23 9.10 2.03
CA LEU A 95 4.23 9.11 0.58
C LEU A 95 2.83 9.40 0.02
N ALA A 96 2.74 10.31 -0.94
CA ALA A 96 1.57 10.43 -1.80
C ALA A 96 1.64 9.34 -2.87
N LEU A 97 0.56 8.56 -3.01
CA LEU A 97 0.56 7.38 -3.86
C LEU A 97 -0.37 7.54 -5.06
N HIS A 98 0.09 7.03 -6.21
CA HIS A 98 -0.77 6.59 -7.30
C HIS A 98 -0.61 5.08 -7.47
N HIS A 99 -1.53 4.45 -8.18
CA HIS A 99 -1.52 3.01 -8.38
C HIS A 99 -1.41 2.68 -9.86
N ILE A 100 -0.69 1.58 -10.18
CA ILE A 100 -0.61 1.03 -11.53
C ILE A 100 -1.03 -0.44 -11.50
N HIS A 101 -1.92 -0.82 -12.41
CA HIS A 101 -2.42 -2.18 -12.60
C HIS A 101 -2.20 -2.63 -14.03
N PHE A 102 -1.82 -3.88 -14.21
CA PHE A 102 -1.60 -4.49 -15.54
C PHE A 102 -2.78 -5.40 -15.87
N ALA A 103 -3.49 -5.08 -16.94
CA ALA A 103 -4.64 -5.84 -17.43
C ALA A 103 -4.32 -6.52 -18.76
N SER A 104 -4.66 -7.79 -18.87
CA SER A 104 -4.39 -8.60 -20.07
C SER A 104 -5.68 -9.24 -20.61
N PRO A 105 -6.64 -8.45 -21.12
CA PRO A 105 -7.79 -9.03 -21.81
C PRO A 105 -7.36 -9.75 -23.11
N PRO A 106 -8.00 -10.90 -23.51
CA PRO A 106 -9.16 -11.53 -22.85
C PRO A 106 -8.79 -12.46 -21.66
N TYR A 107 -7.51 -12.60 -21.32
CA TYR A 107 -7.04 -13.51 -20.27
C TYR A 107 -7.44 -13.05 -18.87
N THR A 108 -7.45 -11.74 -18.60
CA THR A 108 -8.03 -11.18 -17.37
C THR A 108 -9.45 -10.65 -17.63
N SER A 109 -10.35 -10.90 -16.69
CA SER A 109 -11.75 -10.49 -16.81
C SER A 109 -11.94 -9.00 -16.46
N LEU A 110 -13.05 -8.42 -16.91
CA LEU A 110 -13.46 -7.10 -16.44
C LEU A 110 -13.65 -7.06 -14.92
N ARG A 111 -14.09 -8.17 -14.30
CA ARG A 111 -14.25 -8.28 -12.85
C ARG A 111 -12.92 -8.16 -12.11
N ALA A 112 -11.82 -8.69 -12.66
CA ALA A 112 -10.48 -8.50 -12.09
C ALA A 112 -10.10 -7.01 -12.06
N LYS A 113 -10.37 -6.26 -13.14
CA LYS A 113 -10.15 -4.80 -13.18
C LYS A 113 -11.04 -4.04 -12.16
N LEU A 114 -12.32 -4.42 -12.05
CA LEU A 114 -13.24 -3.82 -11.09
C LEU A 114 -12.81 -4.09 -9.64
N LYS A 115 -12.34 -5.30 -9.33
CA LYS A 115 -11.75 -5.66 -8.04
C LYS A 115 -10.58 -4.75 -7.66
N VAL A 116 -9.64 -4.51 -8.58
CA VAL A 116 -8.50 -3.62 -8.32
C VAL A 116 -8.95 -2.17 -8.14
N ARG A 117 -9.95 -1.73 -8.88
CA ARG A 117 -10.57 -0.40 -8.70
C ARG A 117 -11.21 -0.27 -7.31
N ALA A 118 -11.90 -1.31 -6.82
CA ALA A 118 -12.46 -1.34 -5.47
C ALA A 118 -11.36 -1.25 -4.41
N LEU A 119 -10.29 -2.05 -4.54
CA LEU A 119 -9.12 -1.98 -3.65
C LEU A 119 -8.47 -0.58 -3.64
N ALA A 120 -8.35 0.07 -4.80
CA ALA A 120 -7.81 1.43 -4.87
C ALA A 120 -8.70 2.45 -4.13
N ARG A 121 -10.03 2.26 -4.13
CA ARG A 121 -10.98 3.10 -3.37
C ARG A 121 -10.90 2.86 -1.87
N GLU A 122 -10.84 1.61 -1.43
CA GLU A 122 -10.62 1.28 -0.02
C GLU A 122 -9.31 1.89 0.50
N LEU A 123 -8.26 1.86 -0.32
CA LEU A 123 -6.98 2.48 0.00
C LEU A 123 -7.05 4.01 0.05
N ALA A 124 -7.95 4.66 -0.68
CA ALA A 124 -8.08 6.12 -0.71
C ALA A 124 -8.39 6.71 0.68
N GLU A 125 -9.00 5.96 1.57
CA GLU A 125 -9.19 6.31 3.00
C GLU A 125 -7.85 6.61 3.70
N TYR A 126 -6.76 5.95 3.26
CA TYR A 126 -5.42 6.06 3.85
C TYR A 126 -4.44 6.84 2.98
N THR A 127 -4.60 6.79 1.66
CA THR A 127 -3.66 7.40 0.69
C THR A 127 -4.11 8.78 0.21
N GLY A 128 -5.37 9.13 0.46
CA GLY A 128 -6.00 10.30 -0.16
C GLY A 128 -6.43 10.03 -1.60
N ASN A 129 -6.90 11.10 -2.26
CA ASN A 129 -7.25 11.03 -3.69
C ASN A 129 -6.03 10.66 -4.55
N CYS A 130 -6.22 9.75 -5.50
CA CYS A 130 -5.14 9.25 -6.33
C CYS A 130 -5.60 8.94 -7.77
N GLN A 131 -4.67 8.51 -8.62
CA GLN A 131 -4.95 7.95 -9.94
C GLN A 131 -4.68 6.45 -9.91
N LEU A 132 -5.55 5.67 -10.55
CA LEU A 132 -5.29 4.29 -10.93
C LEU A 132 -4.97 4.26 -12.42
N PHE A 133 -3.74 3.90 -12.76
CA PHE A 133 -3.27 3.68 -14.12
C PHE A 133 -3.51 2.23 -14.50
N VAL A 134 -4.33 1.96 -15.53
CA VAL A 134 -4.56 0.59 -16.04
C VAL A 134 -3.81 0.42 -17.36
N VAL A 135 -2.79 -0.42 -17.34
CA VAL A 135 -1.91 -0.71 -18.47
C VAL A 135 -2.48 -1.83 -19.33
N PRO A 136 -2.67 -1.65 -20.64
CA PRO A 136 -3.03 -2.75 -21.55
C PRO A 136 -1.81 -3.64 -21.80
N TYR A 137 -1.67 -4.72 -21.04
CA TYR A 137 -0.45 -5.51 -20.98
C TYR A 137 -0.46 -6.77 -21.85
N THR A 138 -1.56 -7.09 -22.52
CA THR A 138 -1.70 -8.32 -23.33
C THR A 138 -0.57 -8.51 -24.33
N LYS A 139 -0.29 -7.49 -25.15
CA LYS A 139 0.72 -7.60 -26.23
C LYS A 139 2.13 -7.81 -25.70
N PRO A 140 2.65 -7.06 -24.73
CA PRO A 140 3.94 -7.36 -24.13
C PRO A 140 4.00 -8.77 -23.51
N GLN A 141 2.93 -9.20 -22.84
CA GLN A 141 2.87 -10.49 -22.18
C GLN A 141 2.90 -11.66 -23.18
N GLU A 142 2.11 -11.59 -24.23
CA GLU A 142 2.13 -12.58 -25.33
C GLU A 142 3.48 -12.62 -26.03
N TYR A 143 4.07 -11.47 -26.30
CA TYR A 143 5.38 -11.40 -26.95
C TYR A 143 6.47 -12.05 -26.11
N ILE A 144 6.48 -11.86 -24.79
CA ILE A 144 7.41 -12.55 -23.89
C ILE A 144 7.14 -14.06 -23.90
N ARG A 145 5.87 -14.48 -23.81
CA ARG A 145 5.49 -15.91 -23.86
C ARG A 145 6.01 -16.59 -25.12
N ASP A 146 5.86 -15.94 -26.27
CA ASP A 146 6.15 -16.53 -27.58
C ASP A 146 7.64 -16.52 -27.96
N ASN A 147 8.46 -15.68 -27.29
CA ASN A 147 9.86 -15.48 -27.67
C ASN A 147 10.87 -15.76 -26.53
N ALA A 148 10.43 -16.00 -25.30
CA ALA A 148 11.33 -16.27 -24.19
C ALA A 148 11.30 -17.75 -23.76
N PRO A 149 12.38 -18.25 -23.13
CA PRO A 149 12.32 -19.56 -22.48
C PRO A 149 11.25 -19.58 -21.36
N ASP A 150 10.36 -20.57 -21.36
CA ASP A 150 9.24 -20.69 -20.41
C ASP A 150 9.67 -20.50 -18.96
N VAL A 151 10.77 -21.14 -18.56
CA VAL A 151 11.28 -21.10 -17.17
C VAL A 151 11.66 -19.69 -16.71
N LEU A 152 11.94 -18.75 -17.64
CA LEU A 152 12.31 -17.36 -17.36
C LEU A 152 11.12 -16.40 -17.49
N PHE A 153 9.98 -16.86 -17.99
CA PHE A 153 8.81 -16.04 -18.30
C PHE A 153 8.43 -15.10 -17.14
N THR A 154 8.30 -15.63 -15.93
CA THR A 154 7.84 -14.85 -14.77
C THR A 154 8.79 -13.70 -14.44
N VAL A 155 10.10 -13.91 -14.51
CA VAL A 155 11.09 -12.86 -14.21
C VAL A 155 11.11 -11.82 -15.32
N LEU A 156 11.09 -12.24 -16.59
CA LEU A 156 11.05 -11.35 -17.75
C LEU A 156 9.78 -10.49 -17.76
N MET A 157 8.62 -11.09 -17.48
CA MET A 157 7.35 -10.40 -17.35
C MET A 157 7.42 -9.32 -16.24
N ARG A 158 7.97 -9.63 -15.07
CA ARG A 158 8.11 -8.66 -13.97
C ARG A 158 9.06 -7.53 -14.33
N ARG A 159 10.16 -7.80 -15.03
CA ARG A 159 11.07 -6.78 -15.54
C ARG A 159 10.35 -5.84 -16.51
N SER A 160 9.59 -6.39 -17.45
CA SER A 160 8.76 -5.62 -18.38
C SER A 160 7.76 -4.73 -17.65
N MET A 161 7.05 -5.27 -16.66
CA MET A 161 6.13 -4.48 -15.81
C MET A 161 6.83 -3.34 -15.08
N LEU A 162 8.03 -3.56 -14.54
CA LEU A 162 8.81 -2.52 -13.84
C LEU A 162 9.31 -1.43 -14.81
N ARG A 163 9.71 -1.78 -16.05
CA ARG A 163 10.07 -0.79 -17.07
C ARG A 163 8.87 0.07 -17.50
N ILE A 164 7.72 -0.56 -17.72
CA ILE A 164 6.47 0.17 -18.01
C ILE A 164 6.08 1.06 -16.83
N ALA A 165 6.14 0.53 -15.62
CA ALA A 165 5.83 1.30 -14.40
C ALA A 165 6.77 2.52 -14.26
N LYS A 166 8.07 2.36 -14.60
CA LYS A 166 9.00 3.48 -14.64
C LYS A 166 8.62 4.52 -15.68
N LEU A 167 8.26 4.14 -16.91
CA LEU A 167 7.81 5.08 -17.93
C LEU A 167 6.59 5.90 -17.48
N VAL A 168 5.62 5.24 -16.84
CA VAL A 168 4.43 5.92 -16.27
C VAL A 168 4.81 6.79 -15.08
N ALA A 169 5.75 6.35 -14.23
CA ALA A 169 6.26 7.10 -13.09
C ALA A 169 6.95 8.39 -13.53
N ASP A 170 7.80 8.33 -14.55
CA ASP A 170 8.49 9.50 -15.12
C ASP A 170 7.49 10.53 -15.67
N GLN A 171 6.44 10.07 -16.37
CA GLN A 171 5.39 10.95 -16.91
C GLN A 171 4.53 11.60 -15.81
N SER A 172 4.51 11.03 -14.63
CA SER A 172 3.67 11.45 -13.50
C SER A 172 4.48 12.00 -12.32
N GLU A 173 5.78 12.25 -12.52
CA GLU A 173 6.72 12.79 -11.53
C GLU A 173 6.76 11.97 -10.23
N MET A 174 6.76 10.64 -10.34
CA MET A 174 6.92 9.72 -9.21
C MET A 174 8.39 9.42 -8.99
N GLU A 175 8.81 9.37 -7.73
CA GLU A 175 10.21 9.26 -7.30
C GLU A 175 10.60 7.81 -6.94
N ALA A 176 9.62 6.92 -6.77
CA ALA A 176 9.83 5.52 -6.43
C ALA A 176 8.70 4.62 -6.94
N LEU A 177 8.99 3.33 -7.04
CA LEU A 177 8.00 2.27 -7.23
C LEU A 177 7.77 1.54 -5.89
N ILE A 178 6.56 1.00 -5.69
CA ILE A 178 6.22 0.17 -4.52
C ILE A 178 5.72 -1.18 -5.01
N THR A 179 6.21 -2.26 -4.41
CA THR A 179 5.74 -3.62 -4.66
C THR A 179 5.36 -4.34 -3.36
N GLY A 180 4.40 -5.26 -3.45
CA GLY A 180 3.97 -6.12 -2.33
C GLY A 180 4.79 -7.40 -2.20
N GLU A 181 6.07 -7.38 -2.56
CA GLU A 181 6.93 -8.57 -2.49
C GLU A 181 7.32 -8.89 -1.04
N SER A 182 7.24 -10.19 -0.70
CA SER A 182 7.81 -10.77 0.52
C SER A 182 8.83 -11.84 0.14
N LEU A 183 9.99 -11.86 0.80
CA LEU A 183 11.10 -12.74 0.43
C LEU A 183 10.69 -14.22 0.56
N ALA A 184 10.97 -14.98 -0.48
CA ALA A 184 10.71 -16.43 -0.57
C ALA A 184 9.22 -16.85 -0.49
N GLN A 185 8.27 -15.92 -0.59
CA GLN A 185 6.84 -16.25 -0.58
C GLN A 185 6.42 -17.02 -1.84
N VAL A 186 6.98 -16.68 -3.00
CA VAL A 186 6.77 -17.37 -4.28
C VAL A 186 8.07 -17.47 -5.06
N ALA A 187 8.10 -18.32 -6.10
CA ALA A 187 9.30 -18.61 -6.89
C ALA A 187 9.99 -17.38 -7.52
N SER A 188 9.24 -16.33 -7.83
CA SER A 188 9.76 -15.06 -8.36
C SER A 188 10.24 -14.07 -7.30
N GLN A 189 10.15 -14.41 -6.02
CA GLN A 189 10.55 -13.54 -4.89
C GLN A 189 11.77 -14.08 -4.14
N THR A 190 12.65 -14.79 -4.84
CA THR A 190 13.99 -15.17 -4.33
C THR A 190 14.96 -13.98 -4.45
N MET A 191 16.05 -13.98 -3.68
CA MET A 191 17.06 -12.92 -3.77
C MET A 191 17.61 -12.73 -5.20
N GLN A 192 17.83 -13.85 -5.92
CA GLN A 192 18.32 -13.81 -7.30
C GLN A 192 17.28 -13.23 -8.26
N ALA A 193 16.01 -13.63 -8.12
CA ALA A 193 14.92 -13.10 -8.95
C ALA A 193 14.70 -11.60 -8.68
N ILE A 194 14.72 -11.18 -7.41
CA ILE A 194 14.62 -9.76 -7.02
C ILE A 194 15.79 -8.97 -7.60
N ALA A 195 17.03 -9.45 -7.49
CA ALA A 195 18.18 -8.76 -8.07
C ALA A 195 18.06 -8.61 -9.61
N CYS A 196 17.55 -9.63 -10.30
CA CYS A 196 17.28 -9.54 -11.75
C CYS A 196 16.17 -8.52 -12.07
N THR A 197 15.12 -8.44 -11.27
CA THR A 197 14.04 -7.48 -11.50
C THR A 197 14.45 -6.05 -11.18
N ASP A 198 15.27 -5.83 -10.14
CA ASP A 198 15.79 -4.51 -9.78
C ASP A 198 16.67 -3.91 -10.89
N ALA A 199 17.47 -4.74 -11.56
CA ALA A 199 18.33 -4.32 -12.66
C ALA A 199 17.55 -3.87 -13.93
N ALA A 200 16.21 -4.02 -13.96
CA ALA A 200 15.41 -3.64 -15.13
C ALA A 200 15.19 -2.13 -15.28
N GLN A 201 15.34 -1.36 -14.19
CA GLN A 201 15.08 0.08 -14.15
C GLN A 201 15.87 0.72 -13.00
N ASN A 202 15.87 2.05 -12.88
CA ASN A 202 16.75 2.79 -11.97
C ASN A 202 16.03 3.62 -10.89
N LEU A 203 14.70 3.56 -10.79
CA LEU A 203 13.99 4.16 -9.66
C LEU A 203 14.14 3.27 -8.42
N PRO A 204 14.16 3.84 -7.21
CA PRO A 204 14.06 3.05 -5.99
C PRO A 204 12.80 2.18 -5.98
N ILE A 205 12.94 0.89 -5.64
CA ILE A 205 11.80 -0.01 -5.43
C ILE A 205 11.65 -0.22 -3.92
N LEU A 206 10.56 0.28 -3.36
CA LEU A 206 10.22 0.14 -1.95
C LEU A 206 9.43 -1.15 -1.74
N ARG A 207 9.91 -2.00 -0.85
CA ARG A 207 9.32 -3.31 -0.52
C ARG A 207 8.99 -3.38 0.98
N PRO A 208 7.92 -2.72 1.43
CA PRO A 208 7.62 -2.62 2.86
C PRO A 208 7.30 -3.98 3.51
N LEU A 209 6.99 -5.00 2.72
CA LEU A 209 6.60 -6.33 3.20
C LEU A 209 7.74 -7.36 3.10
N ILE A 210 8.93 -6.97 2.70
CA ILE A 210 10.00 -7.91 2.32
C ILE A 210 10.38 -8.93 3.40
N GLY A 211 10.26 -8.56 4.68
CA GLY A 211 10.55 -9.41 5.83
C GLY A 211 9.32 -9.89 6.60
N MET A 212 8.12 -9.64 6.10
CA MET A 212 6.87 -10.04 6.75
C MET A 212 6.42 -11.42 6.28
N ASP A 213 5.87 -12.21 7.18
CA ASP A 213 5.20 -13.44 6.80
C ASP A 213 3.74 -13.19 6.34
N LYS A 214 3.11 -14.23 5.76
CA LYS A 214 1.76 -14.10 5.20
C LYS A 214 0.70 -13.80 6.25
N THR A 215 0.87 -14.26 7.49
CA THR A 215 -0.09 -14.05 8.58
C THR A 215 -0.06 -12.60 9.07
N GLU A 216 1.12 -11.98 9.13
CA GLU A 216 1.29 -10.57 9.46
C GLU A 216 0.62 -9.67 8.40
N ILE A 217 0.85 -9.98 7.11
CA ILE A 217 0.26 -9.24 5.99
C ILE A 217 -1.27 -9.36 6.01
N ILE A 218 -1.82 -10.56 6.25
CA ILE A 218 -3.27 -10.78 6.37
C ILE A 218 -3.86 -9.99 7.54
N ALA A 219 -3.19 -9.95 8.68
CA ALA A 219 -3.66 -9.18 9.83
C ALA A 219 -3.78 -7.68 9.50
N ILE A 220 -2.80 -7.12 8.79
CA ILE A 220 -2.85 -5.73 8.32
C ILE A 220 -3.97 -5.54 7.29
N SER A 221 -4.11 -6.44 6.32
CA SER A 221 -5.15 -6.38 5.28
C SER A 221 -6.57 -6.35 5.90
N ARG A 222 -6.82 -7.17 6.92
CA ARG A 222 -8.08 -7.14 7.69
C ARG A 222 -8.27 -5.81 8.43
N LYS A 223 -7.22 -5.29 9.05
CA LYS A 223 -7.25 -4.01 9.77
C LYS A 223 -7.59 -2.83 8.86
N ILE A 224 -7.14 -2.84 7.62
CA ILE A 224 -7.38 -1.76 6.65
C ILE A 224 -8.60 -1.98 5.76
N GLY A 225 -9.34 -3.09 5.95
CA GLY A 225 -10.58 -3.37 5.23
C GLY A 225 -10.41 -3.96 3.82
N THR A 226 -9.17 -4.21 3.35
CA THR A 226 -8.92 -4.68 1.97
C THR A 226 -8.97 -6.20 1.82
N PHE A 227 -9.10 -6.96 2.92
CA PHE A 227 -8.98 -8.42 2.89
C PHE A 227 -10.08 -9.09 2.07
N ASP A 228 -11.36 -8.73 2.33
CA ASP A 228 -12.50 -9.42 1.72
C ASP A 228 -12.54 -9.19 0.20
N THR A 229 -12.28 -7.98 -0.26
CA THR A 229 -12.13 -7.67 -1.69
C THR A 229 -10.92 -8.42 -2.30
N SER A 230 -9.78 -8.50 -1.59
CA SER A 230 -8.57 -9.17 -2.08
C SER A 230 -8.72 -10.67 -2.31
N ILE A 231 -9.61 -11.36 -1.57
CA ILE A 231 -9.83 -12.81 -1.71
C ILE A 231 -10.91 -13.18 -2.74
N GLU A 232 -11.54 -12.21 -3.40
CA GLU A 232 -12.46 -12.50 -4.50
C GLU A 232 -11.75 -13.30 -5.61
N PRO A 233 -12.43 -14.29 -6.25
CA PRO A 233 -11.82 -15.27 -7.14
C PRO A 233 -11.57 -14.74 -8.57
N TYR A 234 -10.97 -13.54 -8.69
CA TYR A 234 -10.62 -12.96 -9.97
C TYR A 234 -9.09 -12.88 -10.11
N GLU A 235 -8.57 -13.55 -11.13
CA GLU A 235 -7.13 -13.71 -11.33
C GLU A 235 -6.46 -12.47 -11.95
N ASP A 236 -5.24 -12.21 -11.51
CA ASP A 236 -4.36 -11.19 -12.08
C ASP A 236 -3.57 -11.71 -13.30
N CYS A 237 -3.08 -10.80 -14.12
CA CYS A 237 -2.28 -11.14 -15.29
C CYS A 237 -1.01 -11.97 -14.97
N CYS A 238 -0.49 -11.86 -13.75
CA CYS A 238 0.73 -12.55 -13.33
C CYS A 238 0.60 -14.07 -13.24
N THR A 239 -0.62 -14.61 -13.15
CA THR A 239 -0.88 -16.05 -12.98
C THR A 239 -1.13 -16.78 -14.31
N ILE A 240 -1.47 -16.04 -15.38
CA ILE A 240 -2.05 -16.60 -16.62
C ILE A 240 -1.07 -17.53 -17.36
N PHE A 241 0.16 -17.13 -17.54
CA PHE A 241 1.17 -17.90 -18.29
C PHE A 241 2.32 -18.38 -17.39
N THR A 242 2.08 -18.52 -16.09
CA THR A 242 3.10 -18.97 -15.17
C THR A 242 3.49 -20.42 -15.48
N PRO A 243 4.77 -20.69 -15.75
CA PRO A 243 5.22 -22.04 -16.05
C PRO A 243 5.10 -22.96 -14.83
N PRO A 244 4.92 -24.28 -15.01
CA PRO A 244 4.84 -25.24 -13.90
C PRO A 244 6.11 -25.25 -13.02
N HIS A 245 7.27 -24.97 -13.64
CA HIS A 245 8.57 -24.96 -12.96
C HIS A 245 9.34 -23.68 -13.27
N PRO A 246 8.97 -22.53 -12.66
CA PRO A 246 9.68 -21.29 -12.86
C PRO A 246 11.08 -21.37 -12.27
N LYS A 247 12.07 -20.72 -12.91
CA LYS A 247 13.44 -20.69 -12.41
C LYS A 247 13.54 -19.82 -11.15
N THR A 248 13.91 -20.44 -10.03
CA THR A 248 14.02 -19.76 -8.73
C THR A 248 15.37 -19.05 -8.52
N LYS A 249 16.41 -19.45 -9.28
CA LYS A 249 17.75 -18.86 -9.20
C LYS A 249 18.23 -18.41 -10.58
N PRO A 250 17.58 -17.40 -11.21
CA PRO A 250 18.05 -16.85 -12.47
C PRO A 250 19.34 -16.03 -12.24
N SER A 251 20.21 -15.99 -13.23
CA SER A 251 21.31 -15.02 -13.28
C SER A 251 20.92 -13.82 -14.14
N LEU A 252 21.47 -12.64 -13.82
CA LEU A 252 21.20 -11.43 -14.59
C LEU A 252 21.66 -11.61 -16.06
N ALA A 253 22.84 -12.19 -16.29
CA ALA A 253 23.36 -12.43 -17.63
C ALA A 253 22.44 -13.33 -18.48
N GLU A 254 21.81 -14.34 -17.86
CA GLU A 254 20.85 -15.23 -18.55
C GLU A 254 19.56 -14.48 -18.91
N ILE A 255 19.07 -13.62 -18.02
CA ILE A 255 17.89 -12.81 -18.28
C ILE A 255 18.16 -11.78 -19.37
N GLU A 256 19.31 -11.09 -19.34
CA GLU A 256 19.70 -10.11 -20.37
C GLU A 256 19.92 -10.76 -21.74
N ALA A 257 20.49 -11.95 -21.76
CA ALA A 257 20.63 -12.73 -23.00
C ALA A 257 19.27 -13.11 -23.61
N ALA A 258 18.29 -13.48 -22.78
CA ALA A 258 16.92 -13.75 -23.23
C ALA A 258 16.24 -12.46 -23.73
N GLU A 259 16.41 -11.33 -23.05
CA GLU A 259 15.88 -10.02 -23.50
C GLU A 259 16.50 -9.55 -24.81
N ALA A 260 17.79 -9.79 -25.03
CA ALA A 260 18.45 -9.46 -26.29
C ALA A 260 17.85 -10.21 -27.50
N GLY A 261 17.25 -11.38 -27.27
CA GLY A 261 16.46 -12.14 -28.26
C GLY A 261 15.08 -11.55 -28.57
N MET A 262 14.66 -10.49 -27.85
CA MET A 262 13.32 -9.89 -27.95
C MET A 262 13.38 -8.39 -28.33
N PRO A 263 13.92 -8.01 -29.50
CA PRO A 263 14.13 -6.60 -29.88
C PRO A 263 12.83 -5.77 -29.97
N GLY A 264 11.67 -6.41 -30.19
CA GLY A 264 10.36 -5.72 -30.25
C GLY A 264 9.74 -5.41 -28.88
N LEU A 265 10.28 -5.95 -27.79
CA LEU A 265 9.66 -5.80 -26.46
C LEU A 265 9.64 -4.35 -25.98
N ALA A 266 10.74 -3.62 -26.16
CA ALA A 266 10.85 -2.23 -25.70
C ALA A 266 9.80 -1.31 -26.38
N GLU A 267 9.49 -1.52 -27.64
CA GLU A 267 8.46 -0.75 -28.35
C GLU A 267 7.05 -1.10 -27.82
N LEU A 268 6.78 -2.38 -27.57
CA LEU A 268 5.51 -2.80 -26.98
C LEU A 268 5.32 -2.24 -25.56
N GLU A 269 6.38 -2.18 -24.77
CA GLU A 269 6.39 -1.56 -23.43
C GLU A 269 6.10 -0.05 -23.52
N ARG A 270 6.73 0.65 -24.46
CA ARG A 270 6.50 2.08 -24.69
C ARG A 270 5.04 2.35 -25.07
N ILE A 271 4.50 1.60 -26.04
CA ILE A 271 3.10 1.70 -26.46
C ILE A 271 2.15 1.44 -25.27
N ALA A 272 2.42 0.42 -24.46
CA ALA A 272 1.62 0.09 -23.29
C ALA A 272 1.63 1.24 -22.28
N ALA A 273 2.77 1.90 -22.05
CA ALA A 273 2.88 3.04 -21.16
C ALA A 273 2.18 4.31 -21.70
N GLU A 274 2.15 4.51 -23.01
CA GLU A 274 1.49 5.65 -23.65
C GLU A 274 -0.04 5.49 -23.75
N THR A 275 -0.55 4.26 -23.77
CA THR A 275 -1.97 3.93 -23.92
C THR A 275 -2.65 3.58 -22.59
N VAL A 276 -2.05 3.98 -21.48
CA VAL A 276 -2.58 3.75 -20.13
C VAL A 276 -3.93 4.45 -19.95
N GLU A 277 -4.92 3.72 -19.46
CA GLU A 277 -6.18 4.29 -18.99
C GLU A 277 -5.98 4.92 -17.61
N LYS A 278 -6.41 6.16 -17.41
CA LYS A 278 -6.29 6.92 -16.16
C LYS A 278 -7.65 7.01 -15.48
N ILE A 279 -7.80 6.37 -14.34
CA ILE A 279 -9.05 6.35 -13.56
C ILE A 279 -8.82 7.18 -12.29
N PRO A 280 -9.51 8.31 -12.10
CA PRO A 280 -9.44 9.05 -10.84
C PRO A 280 -10.11 8.24 -9.73
N ILE A 281 -9.48 8.20 -8.57
CA ILE A 281 -9.99 7.58 -7.35
C ILE A 281 -10.11 8.68 -6.30
N ARG A 282 -11.29 8.82 -5.72
CA ARG A 282 -11.58 9.84 -4.70
C ARG A 282 -12.09 9.19 -3.42
N ILE A 283 -11.80 9.81 -2.30
CA ILE A 283 -12.37 9.41 -1.01
C ILE A 283 -13.89 9.54 -1.10
N GLY A 284 -14.59 8.49 -0.69
CA GLY A 284 -16.07 8.47 -0.69
C GLY A 284 -16.71 8.17 -2.04
N ASP A 285 -15.95 7.84 -3.09
CA ASP A 285 -16.52 7.33 -4.33
C ASP A 285 -17.30 6.03 -4.06
N ASP A 286 -18.50 5.90 -4.65
CA ASP A 286 -19.30 4.69 -4.52
C ASP A 286 -18.55 3.47 -5.06
N PRO A 287 -18.49 2.35 -4.33
CA PRO A 287 -17.80 1.15 -4.77
C PRO A 287 -18.34 0.53 -6.07
N GLU A 288 -19.58 0.83 -6.46
CA GLU A 288 -20.23 0.20 -7.62
C GLU A 288 -19.98 0.88 -8.99
N PHE A 289 -19.22 2.01 -9.05
CA PHE A 289 -19.00 2.70 -10.34
C PHE A 289 -17.56 3.12 -10.60
#